data_d591f4597a013d41ba415723e84dd68d
#
_entry.id   d591f4597a013d41ba415723e84dd68d
#
_cell.length_a   1.000
_cell.length_b   1.000
_cell.length_c   1.000
_cell.angle_alpha   90.00
_cell.angle_beta   90.00
_cell.angle_gamma   90.00
#
_symmetry.space_group_name_H-M   'P 1'
#
loop_
_entity.id
_entity.type
_entity.pdbx_description
1 polymer ?
#
loop_
_entity_poly.entity_id
_entity_poly.type
_entity_poly.pdbx_seq_one_letter_code
_entity_poly.pdbx_strand_id
1 'polypeptide(L)' 'MTLDEIKASDKSVLTPAEVAEVLGCDAQDVRIQARTAPERLGFPVIIIKSRTKIPRLPFLRYMSGQ' A
#
# COMPACT_ATOMS: atom_id res chain seq x y z
N MET A 1 3.59 -0.16 11.17
CA MET A 1 2.29 0.49 11.32
C MET A 1 1.19 -0.55 11.25
N THR A 2 0.22 -0.51 12.13
CA THR A 2 -0.90 -1.45 12.10
C THR A 2 -2.03 -0.91 11.22
N LEU A 3 -2.99 -1.76 10.89
CA LEU A 3 -4.16 -1.35 10.11
C LEU A 3 -4.96 -0.26 10.86
N ASP A 4 -5.09 -0.39 12.17
CA ASP A 4 -5.80 0.60 12.98
C ASP A 4 -5.10 1.96 12.94
N GLU A 5 -3.78 1.97 12.96
CA GLU A 5 -3.01 3.20 12.82
C GLU A 5 -3.21 3.84 11.46
N ILE A 6 -3.31 3.04 10.42
CA ILE A 6 -3.58 3.54 9.07
C ILE A 6 -4.98 4.15 9.00
N LYS A 7 -5.98 3.50 9.62
CA LYS A 7 -7.34 4.04 9.67
C LYS A 7 -7.41 5.38 10.40
N ALA A 8 -6.62 5.53 11.45
CA ALA A 8 -6.60 6.75 12.24
C ALA A 8 -5.72 7.85 11.63
N SER A 9 -4.93 7.51 10.61
CA SER A 9 -4.02 8.46 9.97
C SER A 9 -4.78 9.42 9.08
N ASP A 10 -4.30 10.66 8.98
CA ASP A 10 -4.83 11.65 8.06
C ASP A 10 -3.99 11.76 6.78
N LYS A 11 -3.04 10.86 6.58
CA LYS A 11 -2.23 10.81 5.36
C LYS A 11 -3.10 10.44 4.17
N SER A 12 -2.82 11.07 3.03
CA SER A 12 -3.50 10.73 1.78
C SER A 12 -2.90 9.48 1.14
N VAL A 13 -1.60 9.26 1.32
CA VAL A 13 -0.89 8.13 0.72
C VAL A 13 -0.01 7.45 1.75
N LEU A 14 0.27 6.17 1.50
CA LEU A 14 1.11 5.33 2.35
C LEU A 14 2.40 4.97 1.60
N THR A 15 3.43 4.58 2.36
CA THR A 15 4.67 4.07 1.78
C THR A 15 4.59 2.55 1.65
N PRO A 16 5.43 1.95 0.78
CA PRO A 16 5.49 0.48 0.71
C PRO A 16 5.84 -0.17 2.04
N ALA A 17 6.68 0.47 2.86
CA ALA A 17 7.04 -0.07 4.17
C ALA A 17 5.84 -0.15 5.10
N GLU A 18 4.98 0.85 5.09
CA GLU A 18 3.76 0.87 5.92
C GLU A 18 2.78 -0.21 5.49
N VAL A 19 2.60 -0.36 4.17
CA VAL A 19 1.71 -1.39 3.62
C VAL A 19 2.26 -2.79 3.87
N ALA A 20 3.55 -2.99 3.67
CA ALA A 20 4.19 -4.29 3.86
C ALA A 20 4.05 -4.77 5.30
N GLU A 21 4.17 -3.88 6.27
CA GLU A 21 4.02 -4.22 7.67
C GLU A 21 2.61 -4.76 7.97
N VAL A 22 1.60 -4.15 7.39
CA VAL A 22 0.22 -4.60 7.55
C VAL A 22 -0.01 -5.94 6.84
N LEU A 23 0.56 -6.11 5.64
CA LEU A 23 0.39 -7.32 4.85
C LEU A 23 1.25 -8.49 5.33
N GLY A 24 2.28 -8.21 6.14
CA GLY A 24 3.18 -9.24 6.63
C GLY A 24 4.22 -9.67 5.61
N CYS A 25 4.64 -8.77 4.74
CA CYS A 25 5.66 -9.05 3.73
C CYS A 25 6.74 -7.96 3.75
N ASP A 26 7.74 -8.08 2.87
CA ASP A 26 8.81 -7.08 2.78
C ASP A 26 8.37 -5.89 1.92
N ALA A 27 8.83 -4.70 2.31
CA ALA A 27 8.58 -3.50 1.52
C ALA A 27 9.12 -3.62 0.09
N GLN A 28 10.24 -4.32 -0.07
CA GLN A 28 10.83 -4.54 -1.40
C GLN A 28 9.90 -5.35 -2.29
N ASP A 29 9.21 -6.34 -1.73
CA ASP A 29 8.25 -7.14 -2.49
C ASP A 29 7.09 -6.26 -2.99
N VAL A 30 6.61 -5.35 -2.14
CA VAL A 30 5.55 -4.41 -2.54
C VAL A 30 6.03 -3.51 -3.68
N ARG A 31 7.27 -3.00 -3.60
CA ARG A 31 7.84 -2.14 -4.64
C ARG A 31 7.98 -2.87 -5.97
N ILE A 32 8.49 -4.10 -5.93
CA ILE A 32 8.66 -4.91 -7.14
C ILE A 32 7.30 -5.21 -7.76
N GLN A 33 6.35 -5.65 -6.95
CA GLN A 33 5.02 -5.98 -7.42
C GLN A 33 4.33 -4.77 -8.04
N ALA A 34 4.49 -3.59 -7.44
CA ALA A 34 3.90 -2.36 -7.95
C ALA A 34 4.42 -1.98 -9.33
N ARG A 35 5.66 -2.34 -9.63
CA ARG A 35 6.28 -2.01 -10.92
C ARG A 35 6.04 -3.08 -11.98
N THR A 36 6.02 -4.34 -11.59
CA THR A 36 5.97 -5.46 -12.55
C THR A 36 4.55 -5.95 -12.78
N ALA A 37 3.73 -6.00 -11.74
CA ALA A 37 2.37 -6.53 -11.83
C ALA A 37 1.46 -5.84 -10.81
N PRO A 38 1.22 -4.52 -10.95
CA PRO A 38 0.42 -3.78 -9.97
C PRO A 38 -1.00 -4.32 -9.82
N GLU A 39 -1.55 -4.92 -10.87
CA GLU A 39 -2.90 -5.49 -10.86
C GLU A 39 -3.03 -6.65 -9.87
N ARG A 40 -1.91 -7.26 -9.47
CA ARG A 40 -1.94 -8.37 -8.51
C ARG A 40 -2.02 -7.91 -7.06
N LEU A 41 -1.76 -6.62 -6.81
CA LEU A 41 -1.82 -6.10 -5.45
C LEU A 41 -3.24 -5.96 -4.93
N GLY A 42 -4.22 -5.83 -5.81
CA GLY A 42 -5.61 -5.70 -5.40
C GLY A 42 -6.02 -4.29 -4.99
N PHE A 43 -5.08 -3.36 -4.99
CA PHE A 43 -5.34 -1.95 -4.70
C PHE A 43 -4.48 -1.09 -5.63
N PRO A 44 -4.92 0.14 -5.95
CA PRO A 44 -4.15 1.00 -6.87
C PRO A 44 -2.85 1.48 -6.24
N VAL A 45 -1.85 1.69 -7.08
CA VAL A 45 -0.57 2.25 -6.68
C VAL A 45 -0.22 3.42 -7.58
N ILE A 46 0.55 4.36 -7.04
CA ILE A 46 1.02 5.52 -7.78
C ILE A 46 2.55 5.47 -7.79
N ILE A 47 3.14 5.53 -8.98
CA ILE A 47 4.59 5.55 -9.11
C ILE A 47 5.01 6.91 -9.61
N ILE A 48 5.80 7.62 -8.80
CA ILE A 48 6.33 8.92 -9.15
C ILE A 48 7.86 8.81 -9.15
N LYS A 49 8.44 8.86 -10.35
CA LYS A 49 9.88 8.62 -10.54
C LYS A 49 10.25 7.25 -9.98
N SER A 50 11.08 7.18 -8.95
CA SER A 50 11.49 5.93 -8.32
C SER A 50 10.70 5.61 -7.05
N ARG A 51 9.71 6.43 -6.70
CA ARG A 51 8.96 6.27 -5.45
C ARG A 51 7.58 5.66 -5.72
N THR A 52 7.24 4.68 -4.90
CA THR A 52 5.93 4.02 -4.93
C THR A 52 5.08 4.59 -3.81
N LYS A 53 3.86 5.01 -4.14
CA LYS A 53 2.89 5.53 -3.17
C LYS A 53 1.61 4.73 -3.29
N ILE A 54 0.98 4.48 -2.16
CA ILE A 54 -0.27 3.72 -2.12
C ILE A 54 -1.37 4.62 -1.54
N PRO A 55 -2.44 4.93 -2.30
CA PRO A 55 -3.55 5.71 -1.76
C PRO A 55 -4.15 5.01 -0.56
N ARG A 56 -4.34 5.75 0.54
CA ARG A 56 -4.78 5.17 1.80
C ARG A 56 -6.20 4.59 1.73
N LEU A 57 -7.14 5.34 1.19
CA LEU A 57 -8.54 4.91 1.18
C LEU A 57 -8.78 3.64 0.36
N PRO A 58 -8.26 3.53 -0.89
CA PRO A 58 -8.40 2.28 -1.64
C PRO A 58 -7.74 1.09 -0.94
N PHE A 59 -6.60 1.30 -0.28
CA PHE A 59 -5.93 0.24 0.46
C PHE A 59 -6.81 -0.24 1.63
N LEU A 60 -7.44 0.69 2.35
CA LEU A 60 -8.34 0.34 3.45
C LEU A 60 -9.55 -0.44 2.96
N ARG A 61 -10.11 -0.08 1.80
CA ARG A 61 -11.20 -0.83 1.19
C ARG A 61 -10.78 -2.25 0.86
N TYR A 62 -9.59 -2.41 0.30
CA TYR A 62 -9.04 -3.72 0.00
C TYR A 62 -8.93 -4.57 1.27
N MET A 63 -8.40 -4.00 2.35
CA MET A 63 -8.21 -4.72 3.61
C MET A 63 -9.53 -5.05 4.29
N SER A 64 -10.59 -4.28 4.06
CA SER A 64 -11.91 -4.56 4.63
C SER A 64 -12.77 -5.47 3.78
N GLY A 65 -12.27 -5.88 2.63
CA GLY A 65 -12.99 -6.79 1.75
C GLY A 65 -14.06 -6.15 0.89
N GLN A 66 -13.95 -4.85 0.70
CA GLN A 66 -14.92 -4.11 -0.13
C GLN A 66 -14.37 -3.81 -1.51
#